data_04e0af9fab93922718bb0cc2c2a6420a
#
_entry.id   04e0af9fab93922718bb0cc2c2a6420a
#
_cell.length_a   1.000
_cell.length_b   1.000
_cell.length_c   1.000
_cell.angle_alpha   90.00
_cell.angle_beta   90.00
_cell.angle_gamma   90.00
#
_symmetry.space_group_name_H-M   'P 1'
#
loop_
_entity.id
_entity.type
_entity.pdbx_description
1 polymer ?
#
loop_
_entity_poly.entity_id
_entity_poly.type
_entity_poly.pdbx_seq_one_letter_code
_entity_poly.pdbx_strand_id
1 'polypeptide(L)'
;SNAFKFTPENGKIAIRLSSLSKEDKRWIRFTVANTGSMISAEHIRNVFDRFYKIDMHHTGSGIGLALVKAFVEMHGGMISVESDEKQGTVFTVELPVQSCEAVAAEPDTTLVSADSRTTDVLLAEEEELEKGYDSSKPSVLIIDDNEDIRSYVHTLLHTDYTVIEAADGSEGIRKAMKYVP
;
A
#
# COMPACT_ATOMS: atom_id res chain seq x y z
N SER A 1 9.89 1.87 -5.72
CA SER A 1 11.09 1.52 -4.98
C SER A 1 11.84 0.31 -5.55
N ASN A 2 11.17 -0.76 -6.07
CA ASN A 2 11.87 -1.89 -6.70
C ASN A 2 12.71 -1.46 -7.91
N ALA A 3 12.17 -0.61 -8.77
CA ALA A 3 12.91 -0.09 -9.90
C ALA A 3 14.24 0.58 -9.49
N PHE A 4 14.24 1.41 -8.45
CA PHE A 4 15.48 2.01 -7.93
C PHE A 4 16.44 0.98 -7.36
N LYS A 5 15.92 0.01 -6.63
CA LYS A 5 16.72 -1.02 -5.96
C LYS A 5 17.47 -1.92 -6.94
N PHE A 6 16.83 -2.23 -8.07
CA PHE A 6 17.34 -3.18 -9.06
C PHE A 6 17.89 -2.53 -10.33
N THR A 7 18.01 -1.20 -10.38
CA THR A 7 18.66 -0.48 -11.47
C THR A 7 20.13 -0.24 -11.09
N PRO A 8 21.10 -0.67 -11.91
CA PRO A 8 22.50 -0.40 -11.66
C PRO A 8 22.85 1.08 -11.85
N GLU A 9 24.05 1.47 -11.43
CA GLU A 9 24.60 2.80 -11.73
C GLU A 9 24.56 3.08 -13.25
N ASN A 10 24.16 4.28 -13.62
CA ASN A 10 23.92 4.71 -15.00
C ASN A 10 22.78 3.97 -15.73
N GLY A 11 21.99 3.15 -15.03
CA GLY A 11 20.77 2.56 -15.55
C GLY A 11 19.67 3.61 -15.71
N LYS A 12 18.58 3.21 -16.37
CA LYS A 12 17.43 4.10 -16.64
C LYS A 12 16.17 3.53 -16.00
N ILE A 13 15.37 4.42 -15.44
CA ILE A 13 14.02 4.12 -14.97
C ILE A 13 13.06 5.00 -15.76
N ALA A 14 12.03 4.40 -16.31
CA ALA A 14 10.97 5.11 -17.03
C ALA A 14 9.62 4.78 -16.42
N ILE A 15 8.81 5.83 -16.22
CA ILE A 15 7.43 5.70 -15.79
C ILE A 15 6.55 6.26 -16.91
N ARG A 16 5.51 5.52 -17.29
CA ARG A 16 4.57 5.95 -18.30
C ARG A 16 3.14 5.72 -17.82
N LEU A 17 2.30 6.70 -18.05
CA LEU A 17 0.86 6.64 -17.85
C LEU A 17 0.17 6.86 -19.20
N SER A 18 -0.79 6.02 -19.54
CA SER A 18 -1.57 6.14 -20.76
C SER A 18 -3.00 5.65 -20.55
N SER A 19 -3.93 6.18 -21.33
CA SER A 19 -5.28 5.68 -21.41
C SER A 19 -5.43 4.73 -22.60
N LEU A 20 -6.28 3.73 -22.45
CA LEU A 20 -6.64 2.80 -23.52
C LEU A 20 -8.13 2.44 -23.41
N SER A 21 -8.71 1.99 -24.50
CA SER A 21 -10.07 1.48 -24.53
C SER A 21 -10.05 -0.03 -24.77
N LYS A 22 -10.76 -0.78 -23.94
CA LYS A 22 -10.99 -2.21 -24.07
C LYS A 22 -12.49 -2.47 -23.88
N GLU A 23 -13.13 -3.17 -24.80
CA GLU A 23 -14.55 -3.55 -24.70
C GLU A 23 -15.47 -2.38 -24.32
N ASP A 24 -15.32 -1.25 -25.02
CA ASP A 24 -16.03 0.01 -24.77
C ASP A 24 -15.85 0.64 -23.39
N LYS A 25 -14.91 0.13 -22.60
CA LYS A 25 -14.53 0.71 -21.31
C LYS A 25 -13.20 1.41 -21.40
N ARG A 26 -13.08 2.53 -20.71
CA ARG A 26 -11.79 3.22 -20.55
C ARG A 26 -10.96 2.53 -19.49
N TRP A 27 -9.66 2.42 -19.77
CA TRP A 27 -8.67 1.87 -18.86
C TRP A 27 -7.49 2.83 -18.75
N ILE A 28 -6.83 2.81 -17.62
CA ILE A 28 -5.56 3.47 -17.40
C ILE A 28 -4.48 2.39 -17.35
N ARG A 29 -3.41 2.57 -18.12
CA ARG A 29 -2.21 1.74 -18.07
C ARG A 29 -1.08 2.54 -17.44
N PHE A 30 -0.50 2.01 -16.39
CA PHE A 30 0.67 2.50 -15.71
C PHE A 30 1.81 1.50 -15.90
N THR A 31 2.96 1.96 -16.42
CA THR A 31 4.14 1.11 -16.60
C THR A 31 5.34 1.70 -15.88
N VAL A 32 6.10 0.82 -15.23
CA VAL A 32 7.41 1.13 -14.65
C VAL A 32 8.42 0.21 -15.28
N ALA A 33 9.36 0.79 -16.01
CA ALA A 33 10.43 0.07 -16.67
C ALA A 33 11.78 0.44 -16.06
N ASN A 34 12.65 -0.53 -15.87
CA ASN A 34 14.03 -0.31 -15.45
C ASN A 34 14.99 -1.17 -16.26
N THR A 35 16.14 -0.59 -16.62
CA THR A 35 17.23 -1.32 -17.27
C THR A 35 18.08 -2.06 -16.24
N GLY A 36 18.82 -3.07 -16.68
CA GLY A 36 19.80 -3.78 -15.87
C GLY A 36 19.34 -5.18 -15.49
N SER A 37 18.83 -5.36 -14.29
CA SER A 37 18.50 -6.70 -13.80
C SER A 37 17.39 -7.36 -14.58
N MET A 38 17.68 -8.51 -15.18
CA MET A 38 16.68 -9.37 -15.83
C MET A 38 16.10 -10.33 -14.80
N ILE A 39 14.80 -10.54 -14.88
CA ILE A 39 14.09 -11.59 -14.13
C ILE A 39 13.96 -12.79 -15.05
N SER A 40 14.48 -13.94 -14.64
CA SER A 40 14.36 -15.16 -15.46
C SER A 40 12.90 -15.62 -15.58
N ALA A 41 12.59 -16.37 -16.64
CA ALA A 41 11.25 -16.90 -16.89
C ALA A 41 10.70 -17.75 -15.73
N GLU A 42 11.57 -18.41 -15.00
CA GLU A 42 11.21 -19.16 -13.79
C GLU A 42 10.74 -18.23 -12.67
N HIS A 43 11.47 -17.16 -12.43
CA HIS A 43 11.14 -16.18 -11.38
C HIS A 43 9.93 -15.32 -11.74
N ILE A 44 9.71 -15.00 -13.02
CA ILE A 44 8.55 -14.20 -13.49
C ILE A 44 7.23 -14.81 -13.01
N ARG A 45 7.12 -16.13 -12.98
CA ARG A 45 5.89 -16.81 -12.56
C ARG A 45 5.55 -16.58 -11.09
N ASN A 46 6.55 -16.37 -10.26
CA ASN A 46 6.43 -16.37 -8.80
C ASN A 46 6.68 -14.98 -8.17
N VAL A 47 7.04 -13.94 -8.97
CA VAL A 47 7.38 -12.62 -8.39
C VAL A 47 6.24 -11.95 -7.62
N PHE A 48 5.01 -12.36 -7.88
CA PHE A 48 3.81 -11.88 -7.19
C PHE A 48 3.38 -12.78 -6.02
N ASP A 49 4.10 -13.88 -5.75
CA ASP A 49 3.79 -14.75 -4.62
C ASP A 49 4.26 -14.11 -3.31
N ARG A 50 3.52 -14.36 -2.23
CA ARG A 50 3.85 -13.84 -0.90
C ARG A 50 5.18 -14.43 -0.43
N PHE A 51 6.04 -13.58 0.14
CA PHE A 51 7.36 -13.95 0.68
C PHE A 51 8.36 -14.42 -0.37
N TYR A 52 8.00 -14.36 -1.66
CA TYR A 52 8.91 -14.75 -2.72
C TYR A 52 10.03 -13.72 -2.91
N LYS A 53 11.26 -14.21 -3.00
CA LYS A 53 12.47 -13.42 -3.25
C LYS A 53 13.34 -14.15 -4.24
N ILE A 54 13.86 -13.43 -5.23
CA ILE A 54 14.82 -13.96 -6.20
C ILE A 54 16.18 -14.15 -5.53
N ASP A 55 16.55 -13.26 -4.62
CA ASP A 55 17.80 -13.30 -3.87
C ASP A 55 17.52 -13.08 -2.39
N MET A 56 18.01 -14.00 -1.56
CA MET A 56 17.86 -13.97 -0.10
C MET A 56 18.66 -12.84 0.56
N HIS A 57 19.69 -12.31 -0.11
CA HIS A 57 20.56 -11.26 0.41
C HIS A 57 19.97 -9.85 0.25
N HIS A 58 18.93 -9.68 -0.56
CA HIS A 58 18.29 -8.39 -0.72
C HIS A 58 17.29 -8.10 0.42
N THR A 59 17.43 -6.93 1.05
CA THR A 59 16.51 -6.44 2.06
C THR A 59 15.10 -6.25 1.50
N GLY A 60 14.11 -6.77 2.20
CA GLY A 60 12.68 -6.67 1.87
C GLY A 60 11.90 -7.88 2.37
N SER A 61 10.63 -7.70 2.67
CA SER A 61 9.75 -8.76 3.19
C SER A 61 9.29 -9.79 2.15
N GLY A 62 9.41 -9.48 0.84
CA GLY A 62 8.80 -10.28 -0.23
C GLY A 62 7.27 -10.17 -0.31
N ILE A 63 6.67 -9.19 0.37
CA ILE A 63 5.21 -8.98 0.41
C ILE A 63 4.76 -7.91 -0.59
N GLY A 64 5.62 -6.94 -0.93
CA GLY A 64 5.24 -5.74 -1.66
C GLY A 64 4.55 -6.01 -3.01
N LEU A 65 5.11 -6.86 -3.87
CA LEU A 65 4.50 -7.17 -5.18
C LEU A 65 3.21 -7.99 -5.04
N ALA A 66 3.14 -8.90 -4.07
CA ALA A 66 1.92 -9.64 -3.77
C ALA A 66 0.78 -8.70 -3.32
N LEU A 67 1.11 -7.70 -2.50
CA LEU A 67 0.16 -6.68 -2.05
C LEU A 67 -0.32 -5.80 -3.22
N VAL A 68 0.61 -5.32 -4.05
CA VAL A 68 0.25 -4.55 -5.26
C VAL A 68 -0.70 -5.36 -6.16
N LYS A 69 -0.42 -6.65 -6.38
CA LYS A 69 -1.30 -7.53 -7.16
C LYS A 69 -2.68 -7.61 -6.54
N ALA A 70 -2.77 -7.85 -5.23
CA ALA A 70 -4.06 -7.92 -4.54
C ALA A 70 -4.87 -6.62 -4.68
N PHE A 71 -4.26 -5.46 -4.51
CA PHE A 71 -4.93 -4.17 -4.71
C PHE A 71 -5.40 -3.96 -6.14
N VAL A 72 -4.55 -4.26 -7.13
CA VAL A 72 -4.92 -4.13 -8.54
C VAL A 72 -6.12 -5.03 -8.87
N GLU A 73 -6.11 -6.27 -8.40
CA GLU A 73 -7.21 -7.23 -8.61
C GLU A 73 -8.50 -6.80 -7.88
N MET A 74 -8.42 -6.26 -6.67
CA MET A 74 -9.57 -5.68 -5.94
C MET A 74 -10.23 -4.53 -6.70
N HIS A 75 -9.45 -3.77 -7.49
CA HIS A 75 -9.97 -2.70 -8.34
C HIS A 75 -10.41 -3.19 -9.73
N GLY A 76 -10.50 -4.51 -9.93
CA GLY A 76 -10.87 -5.11 -11.22
C GLY A 76 -9.81 -4.92 -12.29
N GLY A 77 -8.58 -4.66 -11.90
CA GLY A 77 -7.44 -4.44 -12.78
C GLY A 77 -6.60 -5.70 -13.02
N MET A 78 -5.51 -5.50 -13.74
CA MET A 78 -4.51 -6.53 -14.05
C MET A 78 -3.11 -5.98 -13.84
N ILE A 79 -2.22 -6.84 -13.36
CA ILE A 79 -0.79 -6.56 -13.27
C ILE A 79 -0.01 -7.65 -14.01
N SER A 80 1.02 -7.23 -14.73
CA SER A 80 1.94 -8.12 -15.43
C SER A 80 3.38 -7.65 -15.30
N VAL A 81 4.31 -8.56 -15.57
CA VAL A 81 5.74 -8.25 -15.64
C VAL A 81 6.33 -8.93 -16.88
N GLU A 82 7.17 -8.19 -17.58
CA GLU A 82 7.97 -8.67 -18.69
C GLU A 82 9.43 -8.31 -18.41
N SER A 83 10.35 -9.21 -18.75
CA SER A 83 11.77 -8.96 -18.54
C SER A 83 12.59 -9.65 -19.61
N ASP A 84 13.47 -8.89 -20.26
CA ASP A 84 14.43 -9.40 -21.22
C ASP A 84 15.78 -8.65 -21.11
N GLU A 85 16.81 -9.19 -21.75
CA GLU A 85 18.17 -8.62 -21.70
C GLU A 85 18.30 -7.24 -22.37
N LYS A 86 17.42 -6.92 -23.34
CA LYS A 86 17.53 -5.68 -24.13
C LYS A 86 16.74 -4.54 -23.51
N GLN A 87 15.56 -4.85 -22.97
CA GLN A 87 14.63 -3.85 -22.46
C GLN A 87 14.69 -3.72 -20.93
N GLY A 88 15.30 -4.71 -20.26
CA GLY A 88 15.29 -4.80 -18.81
C GLY A 88 13.96 -5.36 -18.28
N THR A 89 13.47 -4.84 -17.16
CA THR A 89 12.23 -5.30 -16.52
C THR A 89 11.14 -4.23 -16.64
N VAL A 90 9.95 -4.63 -17.04
CA VAL A 90 8.78 -3.76 -17.21
C VAL A 90 7.61 -4.33 -16.41
N PHE A 91 7.15 -3.59 -15.41
CA PHE A 91 5.90 -3.87 -14.71
C PHE A 91 4.79 -3.04 -15.34
N THR A 92 3.66 -3.68 -15.61
CA THR A 92 2.48 -3.03 -16.19
C THR A 92 1.27 -3.27 -15.30
N VAL A 93 0.61 -2.19 -14.91
CA VAL A 93 -0.68 -2.20 -14.19
C VAL A 93 -1.74 -1.58 -15.09
N GLU A 94 -2.88 -2.24 -15.21
CA GLU A 94 -4.03 -1.73 -15.93
C GLU A 94 -5.25 -1.71 -15.01
N LEU A 95 -5.90 -0.57 -14.92
CA LEU A 95 -7.08 -0.36 -14.08
C LEU A 95 -8.25 0.13 -14.93
N PRO A 96 -9.46 -0.41 -14.75
CA PRO A 96 -10.66 0.12 -15.39
C PRO A 96 -10.98 1.50 -14.82
N VAL A 97 -11.31 2.46 -15.70
CA VAL A 97 -11.83 3.76 -15.26
C VAL A 97 -13.31 3.58 -14.94
N GLN A 98 -13.64 3.56 -13.66
CA GLN A 98 -15.01 3.66 -13.23
C GLN A 98 -15.46 5.12 -13.37
N SER A 99 -16.56 5.38 -14.09
CA SER A 99 -17.18 6.68 -14.05
C SER A 99 -17.81 6.84 -12.67
N CYS A 100 -17.14 7.54 -11.76
CA CYS A 100 -17.86 8.14 -10.66
C CYS A 100 -18.82 9.16 -11.27
N GLU A 101 -20.14 8.95 -11.18
CA GLU A 101 -21.05 10.07 -11.22
C GLU A 101 -20.58 11.01 -10.11
N ALA A 102 -20.14 12.18 -10.50
CA ALA A 102 -19.67 13.17 -9.56
C ALA A 102 -20.86 13.51 -8.65
N VAL A 103 -20.89 12.93 -7.46
CA VAL A 103 -21.58 13.58 -6.36
C VAL A 103 -20.82 14.89 -6.21
N ALA A 104 -21.50 15.99 -6.59
CA ALA A 104 -20.97 17.33 -6.42
C ALA A 104 -20.73 17.55 -4.92
N ALA A 105 -19.55 17.19 -4.47
CA ALA A 105 -19.02 17.65 -3.20
C ALA A 105 -18.54 19.07 -3.46
N GLU A 106 -19.24 20.02 -2.90
CA GLU A 106 -18.76 21.40 -2.82
C GLU A 106 -17.35 21.39 -2.23
N PRO A 107 -16.43 22.20 -2.76
CA PRO A 107 -15.08 22.25 -2.24
C PRO A 107 -15.10 22.92 -0.86
N ASP A 108 -15.13 22.14 0.19
CA ASP A 108 -14.86 22.64 1.54
C ASP A 108 -13.35 22.91 1.63
N THR A 109 -13.00 24.13 1.21
CA THR A 109 -11.64 24.67 1.31
C THR A 109 -11.42 25.12 2.74
N THR A 110 -11.22 24.21 3.65
CA THR A 110 -10.69 24.54 4.97
C THR A 110 -9.17 24.33 4.93
N LEU A 111 -8.45 25.40 4.62
CA LEU A 111 -7.02 25.50 4.89
C LEU A 111 -6.82 25.39 6.41
N VAL A 112 -6.44 24.23 6.88
CA VAL A 112 -6.04 24.05 8.28
C VAL A 112 -4.64 24.63 8.43
N SER A 113 -4.58 25.87 8.96
CA SER A 113 -3.34 26.47 9.43
C SER A 113 -2.77 25.62 10.56
N ALA A 114 -1.52 25.20 10.38
CA ALA A 114 -0.74 24.59 11.44
C ALA A 114 -0.50 25.64 12.54
N ASP A 115 -1.20 25.54 13.67
CA ASP A 115 -0.71 26.10 14.93
C ASP A 115 -1.34 25.43 16.16
N SER A 116 -0.47 24.91 17.01
CA SER A 116 -0.62 24.72 18.47
C SER A 116 -1.93 24.14 19.04
N ARG A 117 -2.15 22.82 18.90
CA ARG A 117 -3.12 22.09 19.73
C ARG A 117 -2.68 20.65 20.04
N THR A 118 -1.49 20.50 20.60
CA THR A 118 -0.92 19.15 20.84
C THR A 118 -1.44 18.48 22.12
N THR A 119 -2.15 19.18 22.99
CA THR A 119 -2.56 18.62 24.30
C THR A 119 -4.03 18.21 24.34
N ASP A 120 -4.92 18.92 23.66
CA ASP A 120 -6.36 18.63 23.70
C ASP A 120 -6.78 17.50 22.75
N VAL A 121 -6.02 17.26 21.67
CA VAL A 121 -6.28 16.18 20.72
C VAL A 121 -5.94 14.82 21.33
N LEU A 122 -4.89 14.71 22.13
CA LEU A 122 -4.48 13.48 22.81
C LEU A 122 -5.53 12.98 23.82
N LEU A 123 -6.25 13.88 24.48
CA LEU A 123 -7.31 13.53 25.45
C LEU A 123 -8.60 13.07 24.74
N ALA A 124 -8.90 13.65 23.56
CA ALA A 124 -10.08 13.27 22.78
C ALA A 124 -9.92 11.91 22.10
N GLU A 125 -8.72 11.58 21.60
CA GLU A 125 -8.42 10.27 21.01
C GLU A 125 -8.43 9.14 22.07
N GLU A 126 -8.02 9.44 23.31
CA GLU A 126 -8.08 8.49 24.41
C GLU A 126 -9.54 8.16 24.82
N GLU A 127 -10.45 9.13 24.80
CA GLU A 127 -11.87 8.91 25.11
C GLU A 127 -12.63 8.15 24.00
N GLU A 128 -12.26 8.31 22.75
CA GLU A 128 -12.87 7.56 21.63
C GLU A 128 -12.43 6.09 21.62
N LEU A 129 -11.18 5.81 21.95
CA LEU A 129 -10.67 4.45 22.05
C LEU A 129 -11.31 3.67 23.22
N GLU A 130 -11.61 4.33 24.34
CA GLU A 130 -12.29 3.68 25.46
C GLU A 130 -13.75 3.33 25.15
N LYS A 131 -14.41 4.09 24.26
CA LYS A 131 -15.79 3.82 23.82
C LYS A 131 -15.90 2.69 22.78
N GLY A 132 -14.80 2.39 22.07
CA GLY A 132 -14.74 1.35 21.03
C GLY A 132 -14.10 0.04 21.45
N TYR A 133 -13.58 -0.05 22.68
CA TYR A 133 -12.88 -1.25 23.14
C TYR A 133 -13.87 -2.35 23.49
N ASP A 134 -14.04 -3.32 22.60
CA ASP A 134 -14.87 -4.51 22.82
C ASP A 134 -14.03 -5.62 23.45
N SER A 135 -14.13 -5.76 24.75
CA SER A 135 -13.42 -6.79 25.53
C SER A 135 -13.86 -8.23 25.20
N SER A 136 -14.88 -8.41 24.39
CA SER A 136 -15.32 -9.75 23.94
C SER A 136 -14.49 -10.29 22.77
N LYS A 137 -13.76 -9.41 22.06
CA LYS A 137 -12.89 -9.77 20.94
C LYS A 137 -11.42 -9.75 21.36
N PRO A 138 -10.58 -10.64 20.77
CA PRO A 138 -9.14 -10.52 20.95
C PRO A 138 -8.65 -9.19 20.40
N SER A 139 -7.67 -8.57 21.04
CA SER A 139 -7.10 -7.30 20.61
C SER A 139 -5.84 -7.47 19.78
N VAL A 140 -5.63 -6.57 18.84
CA VAL A 140 -4.45 -6.51 17.95
C VAL A 140 -3.93 -5.08 17.93
N LEU A 141 -2.63 -4.91 18.15
CA LEU A 141 -1.95 -3.63 18.02
C LEU A 141 -1.22 -3.55 16.68
N ILE A 142 -1.54 -2.52 15.88
CA ILE A 142 -0.89 -2.21 14.62
C ILE A 142 0.07 -1.03 14.86
N ILE A 143 1.35 -1.20 14.50
CA ILE A 143 2.35 -0.13 14.61
C ILE A 143 2.96 0.08 13.23
N ASP A 144 2.67 1.21 12.60
CA ASP A 144 3.19 1.60 11.29
C ASP A 144 3.16 3.12 11.20
N ASP A 145 4.17 3.74 10.57
CA ASP A 145 4.21 5.18 10.38
C ASP A 145 3.31 5.68 9.24
N ASN A 146 2.89 4.77 8.37
CA ASN A 146 2.01 5.06 7.25
C ASN A 146 0.53 4.87 7.65
N GLU A 147 -0.22 5.97 7.68
CA GLU A 147 -1.65 6.01 8.01
C GLU A 147 -2.50 5.15 7.06
N ASP A 148 -2.20 5.16 5.74
CA ASP A 148 -2.94 4.36 4.76
C ASP A 148 -2.79 2.86 5.03
N ILE A 149 -1.60 2.42 5.45
CA ILE A 149 -1.35 1.02 5.82
C ILE A 149 -2.12 0.67 7.09
N ARG A 150 -2.09 1.53 8.11
CA ARG A 150 -2.84 1.30 9.35
C ARG A 150 -4.33 1.17 9.07
N SER A 151 -4.92 2.14 8.36
CA SER A 151 -6.34 2.15 7.97
C SER A 151 -6.74 0.93 7.16
N TYR A 152 -5.87 0.50 6.23
CA TYR A 152 -6.12 -0.71 5.45
C TYR A 152 -6.15 -1.96 6.33
N VAL A 153 -5.15 -2.14 7.20
CA VAL A 153 -5.08 -3.30 8.10
C VAL A 153 -6.23 -3.28 9.11
N HIS A 154 -6.59 -2.09 9.61
CA HIS A 154 -7.77 -1.90 10.43
C HIS A 154 -9.03 -2.42 9.74
N THR A 155 -9.27 -2.00 8.50
CA THR A 155 -10.44 -2.42 7.72
C THR A 155 -10.51 -3.94 7.53
N LEU A 156 -9.37 -4.62 7.46
CA LEU A 156 -9.32 -6.07 7.34
C LEU A 156 -9.62 -6.81 8.67
N LEU A 157 -9.25 -6.23 9.79
CA LEU A 157 -9.26 -6.92 11.09
C LEU A 157 -10.42 -6.51 12.00
N HIS A 158 -11.02 -5.34 11.84
CA HIS A 158 -12.02 -4.78 12.76
C HIS A 158 -13.26 -5.67 12.97
N THR A 159 -13.56 -6.57 12.03
CA THR A 159 -14.69 -7.50 12.16
C THR A 159 -14.46 -8.54 13.26
N ASP A 160 -13.24 -9.07 13.35
CA ASP A 160 -12.92 -10.20 14.23
C ASP A 160 -12.08 -9.79 15.45
N TYR A 161 -11.44 -8.62 15.40
CA TYR A 161 -10.52 -8.13 16.43
C TYR A 161 -10.88 -6.72 16.88
N THR A 162 -10.54 -6.40 18.12
CA THR A 162 -10.43 -5.02 18.59
C THR A 162 -9.07 -4.47 18.13
N VAL A 163 -9.09 -3.54 17.17
CA VAL A 163 -7.87 -3.02 16.54
C VAL A 163 -7.42 -1.76 17.26
N ILE A 164 -6.16 -1.75 17.69
CA ILE A 164 -5.49 -0.60 18.30
C ILE A 164 -4.41 -0.15 17.33
N GLU A 165 -4.34 1.14 17.04
CA GLU A 165 -3.36 1.69 16.10
C GLU A 165 -2.32 2.53 16.82
N ALA A 166 -1.08 2.52 16.32
CA ALA A 166 0.00 3.38 16.76
C ALA A 166 0.83 3.84 15.56
N ALA A 167 1.18 5.13 15.51
CA ALA A 167 1.92 5.73 14.42
C ALA A 167 3.43 5.52 14.52
N ASP A 168 3.92 5.21 15.71
CA ASP A 168 5.35 4.96 15.94
C ASP A 168 5.58 3.93 17.06
N GLY A 169 6.85 3.53 17.22
CA GLY A 169 7.23 2.53 18.22
C GLY A 169 7.03 3.01 19.66
N SER A 170 7.16 4.30 19.95
CA SER A 170 6.98 4.86 21.30
C SER A 170 5.52 4.83 21.70
N GLU A 171 4.64 5.21 20.80
CA GLU A 171 3.19 5.10 20.96
C GLU A 171 2.76 3.63 21.08
N GLY A 172 3.34 2.77 20.24
CA GLY A 172 3.11 1.32 20.26
C GLY A 172 3.42 0.70 21.61
N ILE A 173 4.56 1.02 22.21
CA ILE A 173 4.94 0.53 23.53
C ILE A 173 3.94 1.01 24.60
N ARG A 174 3.55 2.30 24.59
CA ARG A 174 2.57 2.83 25.55
C ARG A 174 1.22 2.10 25.43
N LYS A 175 0.72 1.92 24.21
CA LYS A 175 -0.55 1.25 23.94
C LYS A 175 -0.47 -0.25 24.25
N ALA A 176 0.63 -0.93 23.97
CA ALA A 176 0.84 -2.32 24.34
C ALA A 176 0.79 -2.53 25.86
N MET A 177 1.41 -1.63 26.64
CA MET A 177 1.38 -1.70 28.10
C MET A 177 0.00 -1.38 28.68
N LYS A 178 -0.78 -0.51 28.04
CA LYS A 178 -2.12 -0.09 28.50
C LYS A 178 -3.17 -1.16 28.19
N TYR A 179 -3.17 -1.69 26.97
CA TYR A 179 -4.25 -2.55 26.47
C TYR A 179 -3.91 -4.05 26.46
N VAL A 180 -2.64 -4.42 26.61
CA VAL A 180 -2.16 -5.82 26.63
C VAL A 180 -2.76 -6.65 25.48
N PRO A 181 -2.57 -6.21 24.23
CA PRO A 181 -3.15 -6.85 23.05
C PRO A 181 -2.61 -8.25 22.78
#